data_b396ba11ea20dbf0732c9cf8394f01b5
#
_entry.id   b396ba11ea20dbf0732c9cf8394f01b5
#
_cell.length_a   1.000
_cell.length_b   1.000
_cell.length_c   1.000
_cell.angle_alpha   90.00
_cell.angle_beta   90.00
_cell.angle_gamma   90.00
#
_symmetry.space_group_name_H-M   'P 1'
#
loop_
_entity.id
_entity.type
_entity.pdbx_description
1 polymer ?
#
loop_
_entity_poly.entity_id
_entity_poly.type
_entity_poly.pdbx_seq_one_letter_code
_entity_poly.pdbx_strand_id
1 'polypeptide(L)'
;MANIKQISEIVNTGGNDVILASLPIFHSFGLTAATFFPLSEGIASAHVADPTDAFAVGKMVAKYHATIMFGTSTFFRLYTKNKKLNPLMFSTIRYAIAGAEKLNAAVKREFKMKFGVEIYEGYGTTETSPVVSVNTANVLEPEFFKELVFSKEGSVGLPTAGTIIRICDPTSLAKLENGQAGLILIGGHQVMKGYYEDEERTKEAIVELDGVRYYNSGDIGFLDEAGFLTITDMLSRFAKIGGEMISLGAVEAQISAVLGDEVTFVCTNVADEKKGEQVVMLFSG
;
A
#
# COMPACT_ATOMS: atom_id res chain seq x y z
N MET A 1 -7.96 17.04 -2.65
CA MET A 1 -7.95 17.35 -4.11
C MET A 1 -6.61 16.99 -4.78
N ALA A 2 -5.44 17.34 -4.22
CA ALA A 2 -4.15 16.99 -4.84
C ALA A 2 -4.02 15.49 -5.14
N ASN A 3 -4.30 14.65 -4.15
CA ASN A 3 -4.18 13.19 -4.31
C ASN A 3 -5.14 12.60 -5.37
N ILE A 4 -6.31 13.21 -5.58
CA ILE A 4 -7.22 12.81 -6.65
C ILE A 4 -6.57 13.03 -8.02
N LYS A 5 -5.92 14.18 -8.23
CA LYS A 5 -5.19 14.45 -9.49
C LYS A 5 -4.02 13.49 -9.69
N GLN A 6 -3.29 13.19 -8.62
CA GLN A 6 -2.22 12.19 -8.64
C GLN A 6 -2.74 10.80 -9.06
N ILE A 7 -3.89 10.38 -8.52
CA ILE A 7 -4.53 9.11 -8.90
C ILE A 7 -4.97 9.14 -10.37
N SER A 8 -5.60 10.24 -10.81
CA SER A 8 -6.08 10.42 -12.19
C SER A 8 -4.96 10.26 -13.22
N GLU A 9 -3.80 10.87 -12.96
CA GLU A 9 -2.62 10.75 -13.83
C GLU A 9 -2.08 9.31 -13.92
N ILE A 10 -2.07 8.60 -12.78
CA ILE A 10 -1.55 7.24 -12.72
C ILE A 10 -2.46 6.25 -13.45
N VAL A 11 -3.77 6.33 -13.20
CA VAL A 11 -4.73 5.35 -13.70
C VAL A 11 -5.12 5.66 -15.15
N ASN A 12 -4.78 6.85 -15.65
CA ASN A 12 -5.10 7.34 -17.00
C ASN A 12 -6.54 7.02 -17.37
N THR A 13 -7.48 7.61 -16.62
CA THR A 13 -8.90 7.34 -16.76
C THR A 13 -9.54 8.08 -17.92
N GLY A 14 -10.54 7.46 -18.54
CA GLY A 14 -11.34 8.04 -19.60
C GLY A 14 -12.83 7.91 -19.35
N GLY A 15 -13.65 8.52 -20.21
CA GLY A 15 -15.10 8.55 -20.07
C GLY A 15 -15.81 7.19 -20.12
N ASN A 16 -15.12 6.12 -20.52
CA ASN A 16 -15.63 4.75 -20.56
C ASN A 16 -15.26 3.94 -19.33
N ASP A 17 -14.51 4.51 -18.39
CA ASP A 17 -14.14 3.81 -17.17
C ASP A 17 -15.28 3.77 -16.17
N VAL A 18 -15.35 2.66 -15.45
CA VAL A 18 -16.28 2.44 -14.35
C VAL A 18 -15.48 1.92 -13.15
N ILE A 19 -15.57 2.63 -12.04
CA ILE A 19 -14.91 2.24 -10.80
C ILE A 19 -15.83 1.33 -9.99
N LEU A 20 -15.30 0.16 -9.58
CA LEU A 20 -15.98 -0.67 -8.60
C LEU A 20 -15.73 -0.07 -7.20
N ALA A 21 -16.74 0.53 -6.62
CA ALA A 21 -16.71 1.16 -5.31
C ALA A 21 -17.18 0.16 -4.24
N SER A 22 -16.30 -0.75 -3.83
CA SER A 22 -16.56 -1.75 -2.79
C SER A 22 -15.84 -1.47 -1.47
N LEU A 23 -14.84 -0.59 -1.47
CA LEU A 23 -14.14 -0.23 -0.24
C LEU A 23 -15.01 0.64 0.68
N PRO A 24 -14.90 0.45 2.01
CA PRO A 24 -15.64 1.25 2.99
C PRO A 24 -15.33 2.74 2.89
N ILE A 25 -16.36 3.58 2.81
CA ILE A 25 -16.23 5.05 2.69
C ILE A 25 -15.72 5.73 3.95
N PHE A 26 -15.80 5.07 5.11
CA PHE A 26 -15.23 5.58 6.36
C PHE A 26 -13.70 5.41 6.45
N HIS A 27 -13.11 4.67 5.55
CA HIS A 27 -11.66 4.54 5.39
C HIS A 27 -11.17 5.48 4.30
N SER A 28 -10.04 6.17 4.49
CA SER A 28 -9.48 7.16 3.55
C SER A 28 -9.30 6.61 2.14
N PHE A 29 -8.93 5.34 2.01
CA PHE A 29 -8.77 4.68 0.71
C PHE A 29 -10.12 4.58 -0.04
N GLY A 30 -11.16 4.09 0.61
CA GLY A 30 -12.50 4.02 0.00
C GLY A 30 -13.10 5.42 -0.26
N LEU A 31 -12.92 6.34 0.69
CA LEU A 31 -13.41 7.72 0.55
C LEU A 31 -12.77 8.44 -0.64
N THR A 32 -11.46 8.36 -0.79
CA THR A 32 -10.74 9.06 -1.85
C THR A 32 -10.85 8.32 -3.18
N ALA A 33 -10.41 7.04 -3.24
CA ALA A 33 -10.27 6.33 -4.51
C ALA A 33 -11.60 5.83 -5.09
N ALA A 34 -12.55 5.45 -4.23
CA ALA A 34 -13.82 4.90 -4.69
C ALA A 34 -15.01 5.89 -4.64
N THR A 35 -14.82 7.08 -4.02
CA THR A 35 -15.90 8.07 -3.90
C THR A 35 -15.49 9.42 -4.52
N PHE A 36 -14.52 10.13 -3.93
CA PHE A 36 -14.17 11.47 -4.43
C PHE A 36 -13.48 11.45 -5.79
N PHE A 37 -12.65 10.46 -6.07
CA PHE A 37 -11.97 10.34 -7.35
C PHE A 37 -12.97 10.23 -8.51
N PRO A 38 -13.91 9.24 -8.55
CA PRO A 38 -14.88 9.17 -9.63
C PRO A 38 -15.78 10.41 -9.73
N LEU A 39 -16.21 10.99 -8.60
CA LEU A 39 -17.03 12.20 -8.59
C LEU A 39 -16.29 13.41 -9.20
N SER A 40 -15.01 13.59 -8.87
CA SER A 40 -14.22 14.72 -9.33
C SER A 40 -13.83 14.63 -10.80
N GLU A 41 -13.59 13.42 -11.31
CA GLU A 41 -13.17 13.18 -12.68
C GLU A 41 -14.35 12.85 -13.63
N GLY A 42 -15.59 12.82 -13.11
CA GLY A 42 -16.79 12.52 -13.90
C GLY A 42 -16.85 11.07 -14.37
N ILE A 43 -16.28 10.14 -13.61
CA ILE A 43 -16.22 8.71 -13.92
C ILE A 43 -17.39 8.00 -13.25
N ALA A 44 -18.01 7.04 -13.96
CA ALA A 44 -19.07 6.21 -13.41
C ALA A 44 -18.52 5.31 -12.28
N SER A 45 -19.36 5.05 -11.27
CA SER A 45 -19.02 4.13 -10.20
C SER A 45 -20.15 3.13 -9.90
N ALA A 46 -19.77 1.87 -9.69
CA ALA A 46 -20.66 0.78 -9.31
C ALA A 46 -20.43 0.44 -7.84
N HIS A 47 -21.43 0.69 -7.00
CA HIS A 47 -21.30 0.56 -5.55
C HIS A 47 -21.71 -0.81 -5.03
N VAL A 48 -20.90 -1.40 -4.16
CA VAL A 48 -21.17 -2.62 -3.41
C VAL A 48 -21.02 -2.29 -1.92
N ALA A 49 -22.08 -2.57 -1.15
CA ALA A 49 -22.13 -2.20 0.26
C ALA A 49 -21.19 -3.05 1.14
N ASP A 50 -20.98 -4.31 0.77
CA ASP A 50 -20.15 -5.26 1.52
C ASP A 50 -19.06 -5.85 0.61
N PRO A 51 -17.78 -5.45 0.79
CA PRO A 51 -16.67 -6.00 0.04
C PRO A 51 -16.41 -7.49 0.31
N THR A 52 -16.95 -8.06 1.37
CA THR A 52 -16.79 -9.48 1.70
C THR A 52 -17.78 -10.38 0.96
N ASP A 53 -18.88 -9.83 0.45
CA ASP A 53 -19.76 -10.56 -0.47
C ASP A 53 -19.14 -10.62 -1.87
N ALA A 54 -18.20 -11.56 -2.03
CA ALA A 54 -17.48 -11.75 -3.28
C ALA A 54 -18.41 -11.95 -4.50
N PHE A 55 -19.60 -12.59 -4.31
CA PHE A 55 -20.49 -12.83 -5.42
C PHE A 55 -21.24 -11.56 -5.83
N ALA A 56 -21.66 -10.72 -4.88
CA ALA A 56 -22.20 -9.40 -5.19
C ALA A 56 -21.18 -8.54 -5.92
N VAL A 57 -19.92 -8.55 -5.47
CA VAL A 57 -18.80 -7.85 -6.14
C VAL A 57 -18.69 -8.29 -7.61
N GLY A 58 -18.56 -9.60 -7.88
CA GLY A 58 -18.46 -10.11 -9.25
C GLY A 58 -19.68 -9.77 -10.13
N LYS A 59 -20.91 -9.82 -9.56
CA LYS A 59 -22.13 -9.39 -10.28
C LYS A 59 -22.07 -7.92 -10.66
N MET A 60 -21.58 -7.05 -9.78
CA MET A 60 -21.49 -5.62 -10.06
C MET A 60 -20.44 -5.31 -11.11
N VAL A 61 -19.27 -5.99 -11.07
CA VAL A 61 -18.26 -5.89 -12.12
C VAL A 61 -18.86 -6.26 -13.47
N ALA A 62 -19.50 -7.43 -13.57
CA ALA A 62 -20.08 -7.92 -14.83
C ALA A 62 -21.24 -7.05 -15.32
N LYS A 63 -22.14 -6.62 -14.41
CA LYS A 63 -23.34 -5.84 -14.77
C LYS A 63 -23.01 -4.44 -15.30
N TYR A 64 -22.04 -3.78 -14.69
CA TYR A 64 -21.70 -2.40 -15.00
C TYR A 64 -20.40 -2.27 -15.80
N HIS A 65 -19.80 -3.40 -16.20
CA HIS A 65 -18.55 -3.44 -16.96
C HIS A 65 -17.44 -2.65 -16.25
N ALA A 66 -17.31 -2.84 -14.92
CA ALA A 66 -16.29 -2.14 -14.15
C ALA A 66 -14.90 -2.41 -14.72
N THR A 67 -14.09 -1.35 -14.82
CA THR A 67 -12.75 -1.38 -15.43
C THR A 67 -11.64 -1.21 -14.40
N ILE A 68 -11.94 -0.61 -13.27
CA ILE A 68 -11.00 -0.32 -12.20
C ILE A 68 -11.58 -0.81 -10.89
N MET A 69 -10.79 -1.53 -10.10
CA MET A 69 -11.17 -1.95 -8.76
C MET A 69 -10.04 -1.71 -7.76
N PHE A 70 -10.44 -1.33 -6.57
CA PHE A 70 -9.56 -1.18 -5.42
C PHE A 70 -9.93 -2.22 -4.37
N GLY A 71 -8.93 -2.77 -3.67
CA GLY A 71 -9.16 -3.76 -2.64
C GLY A 71 -7.97 -3.93 -1.71
N THR A 72 -8.11 -4.87 -0.78
CA THR A 72 -7.00 -5.33 0.06
C THR A 72 -6.61 -6.74 -0.35
N SER A 73 -5.44 -7.22 0.07
CA SER A 73 -5.01 -8.60 -0.15
C SER A 73 -6.07 -9.60 0.35
N THR A 74 -6.68 -9.30 1.49
CA THR A 74 -7.76 -10.09 2.10
C THR A 74 -8.99 -10.19 1.18
N PHE A 75 -9.46 -9.08 0.60
CA PHE A 75 -10.62 -9.10 -0.30
C PHE A 75 -10.31 -9.84 -1.61
N PHE A 76 -9.15 -9.60 -2.21
CA PHE A 76 -8.73 -10.34 -3.40
C PHE A 76 -8.64 -11.85 -3.15
N ARG A 77 -8.19 -12.27 -1.95
CA ARG A 77 -8.21 -13.69 -1.54
C ARG A 77 -9.62 -14.25 -1.48
N LEU A 78 -10.58 -13.51 -0.90
CA LEU A 78 -11.99 -13.94 -0.85
C LEU A 78 -12.56 -14.13 -2.25
N TYR A 79 -12.28 -13.21 -3.18
CA TYR A 79 -12.74 -13.31 -4.57
C TYR A 79 -12.09 -14.51 -5.28
N THR A 80 -10.80 -14.72 -5.09
CA THR A 80 -10.08 -15.85 -5.68
C THR A 80 -10.64 -17.19 -5.22
N LYS A 81 -10.90 -17.35 -3.92
CA LYS A 81 -11.40 -18.61 -3.34
C LYS A 81 -12.88 -18.88 -3.59
N ASN A 82 -13.66 -17.88 -3.98
CA ASN A 82 -15.11 -18.06 -4.19
C ASN A 82 -15.39 -18.85 -5.47
N LYS A 83 -15.93 -20.07 -5.32
CA LYS A 83 -16.22 -20.98 -6.42
C LYS A 83 -17.39 -20.55 -7.32
N LYS A 84 -18.26 -19.63 -6.86
CA LYS A 84 -19.39 -19.12 -7.63
C LYS A 84 -19.00 -18.01 -8.62
N LEU A 85 -17.79 -17.44 -8.47
CA LEU A 85 -17.28 -16.41 -9.37
C LEU A 85 -16.78 -17.05 -10.67
N ASN A 86 -17.45 -16.73 -11.77
CA ASN A 86 -16.96 -17.05 -13.10
C ASN A 86 -15.84 -16.07 -13.48
N PRO A 87 -14.70 -16.54 -14.01
CA PRO A 87 -13.60 -15.69 -14.47
C PRO A 87 -14.04 -14.56 -15.41
N LEU A 88 -14.98 -14.80 -16.30
CA LEU A 88 -15.51 -13.81 -17.24
C LEU A 88 -16.19 -12.62 -16.57
N MET A 89 -16.60 -12.74 -15.30
CA MET A 89 -17.18 -11.60 -14.57
C MET A 89 -16.17 -10.45 -14.40
N PHE A 90 -14.86 -10.74 -14.44
CA PHE A 90 -13.79 -9.76 -14.26
C PHE A 90 -13.09 -9.39 -15.58
N SER A 91 -13.58 -9.83 -16.73
CA SER A 91 -12.93 -9.64 -18.03
C SER A 91 -12.79 -8.18 -18.46
N THR A 92 -13.56 -7.27 -17.87
CA THR A 92 -13.49 -5.82 -18.15
C THR A 92 -12.50 -5.09 -17.25
N ILE A 93 -12.02 -5.72 -16.18
CA ILE A 93 -11.07 -5.09 -15.25
C ILE A 93 -9.72 -4.93 -15.94
N ARG A 94 -9.26 -3.69 -16.08
CA ARG A 94 -7.93 -3.33 -16.58
C ARG A 94 -6.94 -2.96 -15.46
N TYR A 95 -7.47 -2.46 -14.32
CA TYR A 95 -6.68 -2.18 -13.14
C TYR A 95 -7.34 -2.76 -11.89
N ALA A 96 -6.63 -3.66 -11.21
CA ALA A 96 -6.93 -4.10 -9.86
C ALA A 96 -5.79 -3.61 -8.95
N ILE A 97 -6.08 -2.70 -8.01
CA ILE A 97 -5.08 -2.06 -7.16
C ILE A 97 -5.29 -2.50 -5.72
N ALA A 98 -4.25 -3.11 -5.14
CA ALA A 98 -4.23 -3.52 -3.74
C ALA A 98 -3.52 -2.48 -2.88
N GLY A 99 -4.10 -2.15 -1.74
CA GLY A 99 -3.51 -1.24 -0.75
C GLY A 99 -4.00 -1.54 0.67
N ALA A 100 -3.57 -0.73 1.62
CA ALA A 100 -3.88 -0.79 3.05
C ALA A 100 -3.29 -1.99 3.82
N GLU A 101 -2.86 -3.04 3.14
CA GLU A 101 -2.12 -4.17 3.71
C GLU A 101 -1.16 -4.74 2.69
N LYS A 102 -0.12 -5.45 3.14
CA LYS A 102 0.85 -6.10 2.25
C LYS A 102 0.16 -7.12 1.35
N LEU A 103 0.38 -7.01 0.05
CA LEU A 103 -0.17 -7.97 -0.92
C LEU A 103 0.56 -9.32 -0.81
N ASN A 104 -0.21 -10.37 -0.52
CA ASN A 104 0.33 -11.72 -0.49
C ASN A 104 0.63 -12.22 -1.91
N ALA A 105 1.85 -12.64 -2.17
CA ALA A 105 2.29 -13.07 -3.50
C ALA A 105 1.48 -14.27 -4.05
N ALA A 106 1.02 -15.18 -3.19
CA ALA A 106 0.15 -16.28 -3.61
C ALA A 106 -1.22 -15.75 -4.05
N VAL A 107 -1.80 -14.80 -3.33
CA VAL A 107 -3.07 -14.16 -3.71
C VAL A 107 -2.94 -13.46 -5.06
N LYS A 108 -1.86 -12.71 -5.28
CA LYS A 108 -1.58 -12.06 -6.57
C LYS A 108 -1.55 -13.06 -7.71
N ARG A 109 -0.77 -14.15 -7.57
CA ARG A 109 -0.66 -15.21 -8.60
C ARG A 109 -2.00 -15.92 -8.84
N GLU A 110 -2.69 -16.34 -7.77
CA GLU A 110 -3.95 -17.07 -7.88
C GLU A 110 -5.06 -16.22 -8.53
N PHE A 111 -5.13 -14.93 -8.18
CA PHE A 111 -6.09 -14.00 -8.78
C PHE A 111 -5.83 -13.85 -10.28
N LYS A 112 -4.57 -13.64 -10.67
CA LYS A 112 -4.17 -13.58 -12.08
C LYS A 112 -4.47 -14.87 -12.82
N MET A 113 -4.17 -16.03 -12.24
CA MET A 113 -4.48 -17.33 -12.84
C MET A 113 -5.97 -17.55 -13.03
N LYS A 114 -6.79 -17.14 -12.06
CA LYS A 114 -8.24 -17.35 -12.12
C LYS A 114 -8.95 -16.37 -13.05
N PHE A 115 -8.62 -15.09 -12.97
CA PHE A 115 -9.38 -14.02 -13.64
C PHE A 115 -8.66 -13.39 -14.83
N GLY A 116 -7.37 -13.69 -15.04
CA GLY A 116 -6.56 -13.07 -16.08
C GLY A 116 -6.18 -11.60 -15.78
N VAL A 117 -6.44 -11.13 -14.56
CA VAL A 117 -6.25 -9.73 -14.14
C VAL A 117 -5.01 -9.62 -13.24
N GLU A 118 -4.12 -8.68 -13.55
CA GLU A 118 -2.97 -8.36 -12.68
C GLU A 118 -3.40 -7.49 -11.51
N ILE A 119 -2.89 -7.79 -10.31
CA ILE A 119 -3.04 -6.91 -9.14
C ILE A 119 -1.77 -6.07 -9.01
N TYR A 120 -1.95 -4.76 -8.96
CA TYR A 120 -0.90 -3.78 -8.71
C TYR A 120 -0.91 -3.36 -7.25
N GLU A 121 0.25 -3.35 -6.61
CA GLU A 121 0.38 -2.98 -5.21
C GLU A 121 0.64 -1.49 -5.08
N GLY A 122 -0.07 -0.83 -4.15
CA GLY A 122 0.11 0.56 -3.80
C GLY A 122 0.26 0.74 -2.29
N TYR A 123 0.86 1.86 -1.92
CA TYR A 123 1.10 2.27 -0.53
C TYR A 123 0.54 3.65 -0.27
N GLY A 124 0.11 3.84 0.96
CA GLY A 124 -0.34 5.12 1.45
C GLY A 124 -0.88 5.06 2.87
N THR A 125 -1.07 6.23 3.45
CA THR A 125 -1.58 6.41 4.81
C THR A 125 -2.73 7.39 4.81
N THR A 126 -3.56 7.38 5.83
CA THR A 126 -4.67 8.35 5.97
C THR A 126 -4.17 9.79 5.94
N GLU A 127 -3.02 10.04 6.54
CA GLU A 127 -2.36 11.34 6.65
C GLU A 127 -1.81 11.85 5.31
N THR A 128 -1.76 11.00 4.29
CA THR A 128 -1.34 11.34 2.93
C THR A 128 -2.48 11.33 1.88
N SER A 129 -3.74 11.22 2.30
CA SER A 129 -5.00 11.45 1.55
C SER A 129 -5.37 10.46 0.41
N PRO A 130 -5.12 9.17 0.37
CA PRO A 130 -4.13 8.38 1.09
C PRO A 130 -2.91 7.98 0.25
N VAL A 131 -2.96 8.05 -1.12
CA VAL A 131 -2.01 7.39 -2.03
C VAL A 131 -0.66 8.09 -2.06
N VAL A 132 0.40 7.34 -1.82
CA VAL A 132 1.79 7.80 -1.85
C VAL A 132 2.54 7.23 -3.05
N SER A 133 2.42 5.93 -3.27
CA SER A 133 3.06 5.24 -4.38
C SER A 133 2.20 4.09 -4.89
N VAL A 134 2.41 3.68 -6.13
CA VAL A 134 1.66 2.56 -6.72
C VAL A 134 2.42 1.98 -7.91
N ASN A 135 2.37 0.66 -8.05
CA ASN A 135 2.74 -0.03 -9.27
C ASN A 135 1.61 0.12 -10.31
N THR A 136 1.96 0.26 -11.58
CA THR A 136 1.01 0.26 -12.70
C THR A 136 1.53 -0.58 -13.85
N ALA A 137 0.73 -0.75 -14.90
CA ALA A 137 1.16 -1.47 -16.07
C ALA A 137 2.37 -0.79 -16.75
N ASN A 138 3.34 -1.58 -17.16
CA ASN A 138 4.42 -1.09 -18.02
C ASN A 138 3.86 -0.63 -19.36
N VAL A 139 4.45 0.37 -19.94
CA VAL A 139 4.02 0.97 -21.21
C VAL A 139 5.15 0.88 -22.22
N LEU A 140 4.83 0.48 -23.44
CA LEU A 140 5.77 0.58 -24.56
C LEU A 140 5.66 1.99 -25.15
N GLU A 141 6.76 2.73 -25.14
CA GLU A 141 6.85 4.00 -25.83
C GLU A 141 6.96 3.77 -27.34
N PRO A 142 5.99 4.22 -28.15
CA PRO A 142 5.91 3.83 -29.55
C PRO A 142 7.04 4.41 -30.43
N GLU A 143 7.57 5.58 -30.07
CA GLU A 143 8.57 6.28 -30.83
C GLU A 143 9.95 5.60 -30.78
N PHE A 144 10.33 5.09 -29.60
CA PHE A 144 11.64 4.49 -29.37
C PHE A 144 11.57 2.98 -29.13
N PHE A 145 10.38 2.39 -29.14
CA PHE A 145 10.13 0.97 -28.81
C PHE A 145 10.76 0.56 -27.46
N LYS A 146 10.81 1.53 -26.53
CA LYS A 146 11.37 1.32 -25.20
C LYS A 146 10.25 1.02 -24.20
N GLU A 147 10.46 -0.02 -23.40
CA GLU A 147 9.57 -0.30 -22.28
C GLU A 147 9.81 0.71 -21.15
N LEU A 148 8.76 1.42 -20.76
CA LEU A 148 8.73 2.24 -19.55
C LEU A 148 8.21 1.37 -18.41
N VAL A 149 9.07 1.14 -17.43
CA VAL A 149 8.80 0.24 -16.32
C VAL A 149 8.16 1.03 -15.18
N PHE A 150 6.90 0.71 -14.87
CA PHE A 150 6.12 1.30 -13.80
C PHE A 150 5.69 0.28 -12.74
N SER A 151 6.16 -0.97 -12.84
CA SER A 151 5.88 -2.03 -11.88
C SER A 151 7.13 -2.83 -11.57
N LYS A 152 7.37 -3.08 -10.27
CA LYS A 152 8.46 -3.90 -9.77
C LYS A 152 7.94 -4.82 -8.69
N GLU A 153 8.17 -6.12 -8.83
CA GLU A 153 7.78 -7.12 -7.84
C GLU A 153 8.48 -6.86 -6.50
N GLY A 154 7.73 -6.98 -5.40
CA GLY A 154 8.22 -6.72 -4.05
C GLY A 154 8.28 -5.24 -3.66
N SER A 155 7.97 -4.32 -4.58
CA SER A 155 7.84 -2.89 -4.29
C SER A 155 6.37 -2.48 -4.21
N VAL A 156 6.12 -1.35 -3.59
CA VAL A 156 4.83 -0.66 -3.59
C VAL A 156 4.74 0.43 -4.67
N GLY A 157 5.63 0.36 -5.67
CA GLY A 157 5.63 1.19 -6.86
C GLY A 157 6.42 2.49 -6.75
N LEU A 158 6.25 3.32 -7.77
CA LEU A 158 6.85 4.65 -7.83
C LEU A 158 6.00 5.66 -7.04
N PRO A 159 6.62 6.67 -6.41
CA PRO A 159 5.90 7.78 -5.81
C PRO A 159 5.01 8.50 -6.82
N THR A 160 3.82 8.91 -6.38
CA THR A 160 2.90 9.70 -7.22
C THR A 160 3.48 11.06 -7.56
N ALA A 161 3.04 11.67 -8.66
CA ALA A 161 3.54 12.97 -9.11
C ALA A 161 3.49 14.02 -7.99
N GLY A 162 4.61 14.72 -7.76
CA GLY A 162 4.74 15.71 -6.69
C GLY A 162 4.85 15.15 -5.27
N THR A 163 4.96 13.83 -5.12
CA THR A 163 5.31 13.19 -3.84
C THR A 163 6.82 13.13 -3.67
N ILE A 164 7.30 13.51 -2.52
CA ILE A 164 8.71 13.45 -2.13
C ILE A 164 8.85 12.34 -1.08
N ILE A 165 9.66 11.35 -1.36
CA ILE A 165 10.04 10.32 -0.39
C ILE A 165 11.47 10.61 0.06
N ARG A 166 11.68 10.65 1.37
CA ARG A 166 12.99 10.76 1.99
C ARG A 166 13.18 9.60 2.96
N ILE A 167 14.22 8.83 2.73
CA ILE A 167 14.60 7.74 3.63
C ILE A 167 15.64 8.29 4.60
N CYS A 168 15.39 8.11 5.89
CA CYS A 168 16.22 8.67 6.95
C CYS A 168 16.57 7.64 8.01
N ASP A 169 17.69 7.87 8.69
CA ASP A 169 17.99 7.20 9.95
C ASP A 169 16.90 7.53 10.99
N PRO A 170 16.29 6.54 11.65
CA PRO A 170 15.14 6.76 12.54
C PRO A 170 15.44 7.64 13.76
N THR A 171 16.73 7.76 14.15
CA THR A 171 17.14 8.49 15.36
C THR A 171 17.63 9.91 15.04
N SER A 172 18.50 10.04 14.04
CA SER A 172 19.13 11.32 13.70
C SER A 172 18.40 12.10 12.62
N LEU A 173 17.46 11.46 11.90
CA LEU A 173 16.79 11.96 10.70
C LEU A 173 17.75 12.34 9.56
N ALA A 174 19.01 11.89 9.63
CA ALA A 174 19.97 12.03 8.54
C ALA A 174 19.48 11.24 7.31
N LYS A 175 19.58 11.86 6.13
CA LYS A 175 19.21 11.20 4.87
C LYS A 175 20.11 9.99 4.62
N LEU A 176 19.52 8.89 4.22
CA LEU A 176 20.19 7.67 3.78
C LEU A 176 20.27 7.59 2.25
N GLU A 177 21.23 6.83 1.76
CA GLU A 177 21.42 6.57 0.33
C GLU A 177 20.39 5.55 -0.19
N ASN A 178 20.19 5.53 -1.51
CA ASN A 178 19.33 4.54 -2.15
C ASN A 178 19.77 3.11 -1.81
N GLY A 179 18.80 2.23 -1.62
CA GLY A 179 19.02 0.84 -1.21
C GLY A 179 19.20 0.64 0.30
N GLN A 180 19.43 1.70 1.08
CA GLN A 180 19.51 1.62 2.53
C GLN A 180 18.13 1.75 3.16
N ALA A 181 17.75 0.78 4.00
CA ALA A 181 16.48 0.82 4.71
C ALA A 181 16.51 1.81 5.88
N GLY A 182 15.47 2.61 5.99
CA GLY A 182 15.32 3.61 7.04
C GLY A 182 13.88 4.09 7.16
N LEU A 183 13.65 5.07 8.03
CA LEU A 183 12.37 5.70 8.25
C LEU A 183 11.90 6.44 7.00
N ILE A 184 10.67 6.18 6.59
CA ILE A 184 10.07 6.80 5.41
C ILE A 184 9.39 8.10 5.83
N LEU A 185 9.91 9.22 5.32
CA LEU A 185 9.29 10.53 5.43
C LEU A 185 8.65 10.90 4.09
N ILE A 186 7.40 11.39 4.15
CA ILE A 186 6.57 11.63 2.96
C ILE A 186 6.23 13.12 2.89
N GLY A 187 6.71 13.80 1.85
CA GLY A 187 6.40 15.20 1.53
C GLY A 187 5.47 15.30 0.32
N GLY A 188 4.77 16.42 0.21
CA GLY A 188 3.93 16.70 -0.95
C GLY A 188 2.58 17.34 -0.59
N HIS A 189 1.85 17.73 -1.63
CA HIS A 189 0.57 18.45 -1.46
C HIS A 189 -0.57 17.57 -0.90
N GLN A 190 -0.40 16.25 -0.89
CA GLN A 190 -1.35 15.28 -0.34
C GLN A 190 -1.19 15.11 1.18
N VAL A 191 -0.10 15.57 1.77
CA VAL A 191 0.12 15.47 3.22
C VAL A 191 -0.90 16.34 3.98
N MET A 192 -1.53 15.75 4.99
CA MET A 192 -2.53 16.42 5.84
C MET A 192 -2.00 17.72 6.46
N LYS A 193 -2.89 18.64 6.84
CA LYS A 193 -2.49 19.82 7.60
C LYS A 193 -2.07 19.48 9.04
N GLY A 194 -2.75 18.52 9.64
CA GLY A 194 -2.54 18.04 11.00
C GLY A 194 -3.75 17.26 11.49
N TYR A 195 -3.66 16.74 12.72
CA TYR A 195 -4.80 16.14 13.41
C TYR A 195 -5.70 17.24 13.95
N TYR A 196 -7.02 17.02 13.86
CA TYR A 196 -8.02 17.99 14.30
C TYR A 196 -7.96 18.18 15.83
N GLU A 197 -7.81 19.44 16.27
CA GLU A 197 -7.70 19.82 17.68
C GLU A 197 -6.62 19.05 18.49
N ASP A 198 -5.58 18.54 17.81
CA ASP A 198 -4.48 17.79 18.43
C ASP A 198 -3.13 18.26 17.86
N GLU A 199 -2.67 19.40 18.40
CA GLU A 199 -1.40 19.98 17.97
C GLU A 199 -0.17 19.17 18.41
N GLU A 200 -0.24 18.51 19.57
CA GLU A 200 0.88 17.69 20.07
C GLU A 200 1.14 16.53 19.13
N ARG A 201 0.11 15.76 18.84
CA ARG A 201 0.21 14.65 17.88
C ARG A 201 0.59 15.13 16.48
N THR A 202 0.12 16.31 16.09
CA THR A 202 0.51 16.90 14.79
C THR A 202 2.00 17.20 14.76
N LYS A 203 2.60 17.75 15.82
CA LYS A 203 4.04 18.03 15.92
C LYS A 203 4.90 16.77 15.92
N GLU A 204 4.38 15.68 16.50
CA GLU A 204 5.07 14.38 16.46
C GLU A 204 5.05 13.74 15.05
N ALA A 205 3.92 13.89 14.35
CA ALA A 205 3.71 13.27 13.04
C ALA A 205 4.29 14.07 11.88
N ILE A 206 4.46 15.37 12.02
CA ILE A 206 4.94 16.27 10.97
C ILE A 206 6.30 16.83 11.35
N VAL A 207 7.28 16.58 10.50
CA VAL A 207 8.64 17.10 10.63
C VAL A 207 8.97 18.05 9.49
N GLU A 208 9.75 19.10 9.75
CA GLU A 208 10.23 20.03 8.74
C GLU A 208 11.75 19.86 8.58
N LEU A 209 12.18 19.49 7.37
CA LEU A 209 13.58 19.29 7.04
C LEU A 209 13.89 20.01 5.72
N ASP A 210 14.93 20.81 5.71
CA ASP A 210 15.38 21.57 4.53
C ASP A 210 14.27 22.43 3.88
N GLY A 211 13.35 22.99 4.70
CA GLY A 211 12.20 23.80 4.24
C GLY A 211 11.07 23.00 3.62
N VAL A 212 11.13 21.68 3.69
CA VAL A 212 10.05 20.77 3.23
C VAL A 212 9.37 20.16 4.43
N ARG A 213 8.03 20.15 4.38
CA ARG A 213 7.17 19.57 5.39
C ARG A 213 6.90 18.10 5.06
N TYR A 214 7.31 17.19 5.94
CA TYR A 214 7.14 15.75 5.79
C TYR A 214 6.20 15.18 6.84
N TYR A 215 5.42 14.19 6.43
CA TYR A 215 4.75 13.28 7.34
C TYR A 215 5.71 12.14 7.69
N ASN A 216 5.89 11.90 8.98
CA ASN A 216 6.61 10.74 9.52
C ASN A 216 5.66 9.54 9.50
N SER A 217 5.87 8.62 8.57
CA SER A 217 4.96 7.48 8.38
C SER A 217 5.05 6.43 9.49
N GLY A 218 6.17 6.37 10.19
CA GLY A 218 6.48 5.27 11.10
C GLY A 218 6.81 3.95 10.37
N ASP A 219 6.82 3.94 9.04
CA ASP A 219 7.19 2.77 8.23
C ASP A 219 8.69 2.80 7.91
N ILE A 220 9.27 1.62 7.79
CA ILE A 220 10.67 1.41 7.40
C ILE A 220 10.72 0.84 5.99
N GLY A 221 11.58 1.39 5.16
CA GLY A 221 11.76 0.94 3.78
C GLY A 221 12.89 1.65 3.08
N PHE A 222 13.01 1.44 1.79
CA PHE A 222 14.04 2.06 0.97
C PHE A 222 13.53 2.40 -0.44
N LEU A 223 14.19 3.36 -1.07
CA LEU A 223 14.10 3.58 -2.51
C LEU A 223 15.25 2.87 -3.20
N ASP A 224 14.98 2.19 -4.30
CA ASP A 224 16.05 1.68 -5.15
C ASP A 224 16.56 2.75 -6.13
N GLU A 225 17.57 2.39 -6.95
CA GLU A 225 18.18 3.28 -7.94
C GLU A 225 17.19 3.75 -9.04
N ALA A 226 16.12 2.98 -9.27
CA ALA A 226 15.06 3.32 -10.21
C ALA A 226 13.91 4.13 -9.57
N GLY A 227 13.98 4.38 -8.25
CA GLY A 227 12.99 5.13 -7.50
C GLY A 227 11.79 4.31 -7.02
N PHE A 228 11.80 2.98 -7.12
CA PHE A 228 10.75 2.14 -6.55
C PHE A 228 10.87 2.06 -5.04
N LEU A 229 9.72 2.29 -4.37
CA LEU A 229 9.64 2.21 -2.90
C LEU A 229 9.36 0.76 -2.48
N THR A 230 10.15 0.27 -1.53
CA THR A 230 9.94 -1.02 -0.86
C THR A 230 9.70 -0.79 0.62
N ILE A 231 8.59 -1.29 1.16
CA ILE A 231 8.30 -1.28 2.59
C ILE A 231 8.84 -2.59 3.19
N THR A 232 9.67 -2.50 4.19
CA THR A 232 10.27 -3.67 4.83
C THR A 232 9.65 -4.00 6.17
N ASP A 233 9.33 -2.98 6.98
CA ASP A 233 8.75 -3.14 8.32
C ASP A 233 8.07 -1.83 8.79
N MET A 234 7.60 -1.81 10.04
CA MET A 234 7.14 -0.62 10.76
C MET A 234 8.08 -0.33 11.93
N LEU A 235 8.34 0.94 12.21
CA LEU A 235 9.23 1.36 13.31
C LEU A 235 8.76 0.81 14.68
N SER A 236 7.44 0.73 14.88
CA SER A 236 6.84 0.13 16.08
C SER A 236 7.12 -1.38 16.23
N ARG A 237 7.61 -2.03 15.19
CA ARG A 237 8.01 -3.44 15.17
C ARG A 237 9.53 -3.64 15.29
N PHE A 238 10.22 -2.66 15.85
CA PHE A 238 11.63 -2.79 16.21
C PHE A 238 11.78 -2.84 17.73
N ALA A 239 12.66 -3.74 18.19
CA ALA A 239 13.10 -3.78 19.58
C ALA A 239 14.46 -3.09 19.69
N LYS A 240 14.62 -2.19 20.67
CA LYS A 240 15.91 -1.54 20.96
C LYS A 240 16.65 -2.33 22.05
N ILE A 241 17.55 -3.21 21.62
CA ILE A 241 18.26 -4.12 22.51
C ILE A 241 19.75 -3.72 22.60
N GLY A 242 20.19 -3.30 23.76
CA GLY A 242 21.58 -2.90 23.96
C GLY A 242 22.04 -1.73 23.07
N GLY A 243 21.11 -0.91 22.63
CA GLY A 243 21.37 0.22 21.71
C GLY A 243 21.18 -0.11 20.23
N GLU A 244 21.02 -1.35 19.85
CA GLU A 244 20.77 -1.77 18.48
C GLU A 244 19.26 -1.92 18.19
N MET A 245 18.87 -1.54 16.97
CA MET A 245 17.49 -1.66 16.48
C MET A 245 17.33 -3.01 15.77
N ILE A 246 16.52 -3.91 16.35
CA ILE A 246 16.27 -5.26 15.84
C ILE A 246 14.86 -5.34 15.28
N SER A 247 14.72 -5.61 13.98
CA SER A 247 13.41 -5.80 13.33
C SER A 247 12.77 -7.11 13.81
N LEU A 248 11.59 -7.03 14.39
CA LEU A 248 10.79 -8.21 14.79
C LEU A 248 10.35 -9.01 13.56
N GLY A 249 10.04 -8.34 12.46
CA GLY A 249 9.71 -8.99 11.20
C GLY A 249 10.87 -9.80 10.61
N ALA A 250 12.11 -9.31 10.71
CA ALA A 250 13.29 -10.07 10.30
C ALA A 250 13.53 -11.30 11.18
N VAL A 251 13.31 -11.16 12.49
CA VAL A 251 13.37 -12.29 13.43
C VAL A 251 12.29 -13.33 13.10
N GLU A 252 11.05 -12.92 12.86
CA GLU A 252 9.95 -13.79 12.45
C GLU A 252 10.28 -14.54 11.16
N ALA A 253 10.84 -13.86 10.16
CA ALA A 253 11.21 -14.50 8.89
C ALA A 253 12.28 -15.60 9.08
N GLN A 254 13.28 -15.36 9.95
CA GLN A 254 14.29 -16.36 10.27
C GLN A 254 13.69 -17.56 11.03
N ILE A 255 12.80 -17.30 11.97
CA ILE A 255 12.12 -18.37 12.74
C ILE A 255 11.22 -19.19 11.81
N SER A 256 10.44 -18.55 10.92
CA SER A 256 9.59 -19.24 9.93
C SER A 256 10.41 -20.15 9.01
N ALA A 257 11.61 -19.73 8.61
CA ALA A 257 12.49 -20.55 7.79
C ALA A 257 12.95 -21.84 8.48
N VAL A 258 12.95 -21.88 9.83
CA VAL A 258 13.33 -23.04 10.64
C VAL A 258 12.12 -23.88 11.03
N LEU A 259 11.01 -23.26 11.43
CA LEU A 259 9.82 -23.94 11.95
C LEU A 259 8.84 -24.37 10.85
N GLY A 260 8.95 -23.81 9.64
CA GLY A 260 7.97 -24.02 8.57
C GLY A 260 6.65 -23.30 8.83
N ASP A 261 5.69 -23.52 7.93
CA ASP A 261 4.39 -22.81 7.93
C ASP A 261 3.33 -23.43 8.88
N GLU A 262 3.69 -24.48 9.61
CA GLU A 262 2.75 -25.21 10.48
C GLU A 262 2.56 -24.52 11.85
N VAL A 263 3.49 -23.66 12.25
CA VAL A 263 3.47 -22.98 13.56
C VAL A 263 3.02 -21.53 13.37
N THR A 264 1.93 -21.16 14.02
CA THR A 264 1.50 -19.75 14.08
C THR A 264 2.16 -19.07 15.26
N PHE A 265 2.96 -18.04 15.00
CA PHE A 265 3.64 -17.27 16.03
C PHE A 265 3.74 -15.79 15.65
N VAL A 266 4.05 -14.96 16.63
CA VAL A 266 4.32 -13.52 16.48
C VAL A 266 5.43 -13.13 17.46
N CYS A 267 6.34 -12.27 17.03
CA CYS A 267 7.33 -11.65 17.88
C CYS A 267 6.85 -10.28 18.37
N THR A 268 7.12 -9.99 19.63
CA THR A 268 6.92 -8.68 20.24
C THR A 268 8.12 -8.29 21.10
N ASN A 269 8.23 -7.05 21.50
CA ASN A 269 9.21 -6.58 22.46
C ASN A 269 8.56 -6.33 23.82
N VAL A 270 9.31 -6.55 24.87
CA VAL A 270 8.95 -6.20 26.25
C VAL A 270 10.14 -5.50 26.89
N ALA A 271 9.87 -4.65 27.88
CA ALA A 271 10.92 -3.96 28.62
C ALA A 271 11.85 -4.95 29.32
N ASP A 272 13.16 -4.68 29.30
CA ASP A 272 14.21 -5.42 30.01
C ASP A 272 15.10 -4.44 30.77
N GLU A 273 15.30 -4.66 32.06
CA GLU A 273 16.05 -3.74 32.94
C GLU A 273 17.53 -3.57 32.57
N LYS A 274 18.11 -4.58 31.89
CA LYS A 274 19.56 -4.57 31.55
C LYS A 274 19.85 -4.14 30.14
N LYS A 275 18.94 -4.47 29.20
CA LYS A 275 19.17 -4.29 27.76
C LYS A 275 18.24 -3.26 27.13
N GLY A 276 17.33 -2.65 27.92
CA GLY A 276 16.28 -1.77 27.47
C GLY A 276 15.04 -2.55 27.06
N GLU A 277 15.16 -3.39 26.04
CA GLU A 277 14.10 -4.28 25.58
C GLU A 277 14.61 -5.71 25.32
N GLN A 278 13.70 -6.66 25.23
CA GLN A 278 13.95 -8.03 24.79
C GLN A 278 12.84 -8.51 23.84
N VAL A 279 13.19 -9.36 22.90
CA VAL A 279 12.21 -10.00 22.00
C VAL A 279 11.57 -11.19 22.67
N VAL A 280 10.26 -11.27 22.61
CA VAL A 280 9.44 -12.39 23.10
C VAL A 280 8.64 -12.94 21.92
N MET A 281 8.68 -14.26 21.75
CA MET A 281 7.87 -14.96 20.78
C MET A 281 6.63 -15.54 21.47
N LEU A 282 5.47 -15.20 20.93
CA LEU A 282 4.19 -15.80 21.30
C LEU A 282 3.82 -16.80 20.19
N PHE A 283 3.45 -18.01 20.57
CA PHE A 283 3.04 -19.04 19.61
C PHE A 283 1.77 -19.75 20.08
N SER A 284 0.96 -20.18 19.12
CA SER A 284 -0.18 -21.05 19.41
C SER A 284 0.22 -22.49 19.09
N GLY A 285 0.10 -23.37 20.10
CA GLY A 285 0.26 -24.81 19.96
C GLY A 285 -1.05 -25.51 19.67
#